data_c7dd33098a44ddbeea0c688222d74030
#
_entry.id   c7dd33098a44ddbeea0c688222d74030
#
_cell.length_a   1.000
_cell.length_b   1.000
_cell.length_c   1.000
_cell.angle_alpha   90.00
_cell.angle_beta   90.00
_cell.angle_gamma   90.00
#
_symmetry.space_group_name_H-M   'P 1'
#
loop_
_entity.id
_entity.type
_entity.pdbx_description
1 polymer ?
#
loop_
_entity_poly.entity_id
_entity_poly.type
_entity_poly.pdbx_seq_one_letter_code
_entity_poly.pdbx_strand_id
1 'polypeptide(L)'
;QVEAYHFNASWNEANNVEWFNKISDAEKKSMSIDDAAIQKKYEILIVPTIVIFDDGEEVERFQADLSFQMQATREEIQDYIDELIMNKF
;
A
#
# COMPACT_ATOMS: atom_id res chain seq x y z
N GLN A 1 -14.22 3.60 -6.91
CA GLN A 1 -13.54 2.32 -6.77
C GLN A 1 -12.28 2.47 -5.93
N VAL A 2 -12.10 1.58 -4.98
CA VAL A 2 -10.94 1.62 -4.08
C VAL A 2 -9.86 0.69 -4.61
N GLU A 3 -8.62 1.19 -4.63
CA GLU A 3 -7.45 0.43 -5.03
C GLU A 3 -6.39 0.51 -3.93
N ALA A 4 -5.67 -0.58 -3.72
CA ALA A 4 -4.58 -0.64 -2.76
C ALA A 4 -3.33 -1.12 -3.50
N TYR A 5 -2.29 -0.31 -3.52
CA TYR A 5 -1.04 -0.62 -4.20
C TYR A 5 0.07 -0.80 -3.17
N HIS A 6 0.73 -1.94 -3.26
CA HIS A 6 1.86 -2.29 -2.40
C HIS A 6 3.16 -2.14 -3.17
N PHE A 7 4.12 -1.45 -2.59
CA PHE A 7 5.44 -1.21 -3.20
C PHE A 7 6.54 -1.76 -2.29
N ASN A 8 7.45 -2.49 -2.89
CA ASN A 8 8.64 -2.95 -2.18
C ASN A 8 9.81 -3.01 -3.18
N ALA A 9 10.98 -3.33 -2.67
CA ALA A 9 12.19 -3.50 -3.48
C ALA A 9 12.71 -4.92 -3.31
N SER A 10 13.42 -5.44 -4.30
CA SER A 10 13.97 -6.80 -4.23
C SER A 10 14.93 -6.97 -3.05
N TRP A 11 15.73 -5.93 -2.75
CA TRP A 11 16.67 -5.99 -1.62
C TRP A 11 15.96 -6.03 -0.25
N ASN A 12 14.65 -5.75 -0.21
CA ASN A 12 13.85 -5.75 1.03
C ASN A 12 12.80 -6.86 1.01
N GLU A 13 12.97 -7.89 0.20
CA GLU A 13 11.98 -8.96 0.04
C GLU A 13 11.64 -9.65 1.35
N ALA A 14 12.61 -9.78 2.26
CA ALA A 14 12.38 -10.40 3.57
C ALA A 14 11.30 -9.67 4.39
N ASN A 15 11.04 -8.42 4.09
CA ASN A 15 10.05 -7.58 4.78
C ASN A 15 8.81 -7.31 3.93
N ASN A 16 8.53 -8.15 2.95
CA ASN A 16 7.28 -8.07 2.19
C ASN A 16 6.08 -8.13 3.13
N VAL A 17 5.04 -7.38 2.77
CA VAL A 17 3.79 -7.40 3.51
C VAL A 17 3.01 -8.64 3.09
N GLU A 18 3.25 -9.76 3.77
CA GLU A 18 2.71 -11.07 3.37
C GLU A 18 1.19 -11.14 3.44
N TRP A 19 0.59 -10.38 4.37
CA TRP A 19 -0.86 -10.34 4.55
C TRP A 19 -1.55 -9.38 3.58
N PHE A 20 -0.81 -8.70 2.72
CA PHE A 20 -1.42 -7.74 1.78
C PHE A 20 -2.52 -8.37 0.93
N ASN A 21 -2.32 -9.61 0.50
CA ASN A 21 -3.32 -10.31 -0.31
C ASN A 21 -4.61 -10.62 0.45
N LYS A 22 -4.61 -10.49 1.77
CA LYS A 22 -5.80 -10.71 2.60
C LYS A 22 -6.66 -9.47 2.76
N ILE A 23 -6.17 -8.33 2.30
CA ILE A 23 -6.99 -7.11 2.24
C ILE A 23 -8.13 -7.36 1.25
N SER A 24 -9.35 -7.01 1.64
CA SER A 24 -10.54 -7.19 0.81
C SER A 24 -11.18 -5.85 0.46
N ASP A 25 -12.10 -5.89 -0.51
CA ASP A 25 -12.91 -4.74 -0.93
C ASP A 25 -12.10 -3.61 -1.58
N ALA A 26 -10.94 -3.96 -2.13
CA ALA A 26 -10.12 -3.06 -2.93
C ALA A 26 -9.44 -3.86 -4.02
N GLU A 27 -9.26 -3.27 -5.18
CA GLU A 27 -8.37 -3.85 -6.18
C GLU A 27 -6.94 -3.71 -5.70
N LYS A 28 -6.18 -4.79 -5.81
CA LYS A 28 -4.82 -4.84 -5.26
C LYS A 28 -3.79 -5.01 -6.36
N LYS A 29 -2.67 -4.34 -6.19
CA LYS A 29 -1.53 -4.47 -7.08
C LYS A 29 -0.25 -4.37 -6.26
N SER A 30 0.73 -5.21 -6.59
CA SER A 30 2.07 -5.13 -6.00
C SER A 30 3.07 -4.77 -7.07
N MET A 31 3.93 -3.79 -6.79
CA MET A 31 4.92 -3.31 -7.75
C MET A 31 6.28 -3.19 -7.08
N SER A 32 7.33 -3.36 -7.89
CA SER A 32 8.70 -3.20 -7.42
C SER A 32 9.22 -1.82 -7.78
N ILE A 33 9.87 -1.17 -6.80
CA ILE A 33 10.59 0.09 -7.05
C ILE A 33 11.97 -0.14 -7.65
N ASP A 34 12.33 -1.40 -7.92
CA ASP A 34 13.51 -1.68 -8.75
C ASP A 34 13.34 -1.02 -10.12
N ASP A 35 12.09 -0.87 -10.57
CA ASP A 35 11.75 -0.03 -11.71
C ASP A 35 11.73 1.43 -11.24
N ALA A 36 12.73 2.19 -11.63
CA ALA A 36 12.87 3.59 -11.22
C ALA A 36 11.69 4.46 -11.69
N ALA A 37 11.05 4.12 -12.80
CA ALA A 37 9.89 4.86 -13.29
C ALA A 37 8.70 4.69 -12.33
N ILE A 38 8.52 3.50 -11.78
CA ILE A 38 7.47 3.22 -10.78
C ILE A 38 7.73 4.03 -9.51
N GLN A 39 8.97 4.00 -9.01
CA GLN A 39 9.33 4.75 -7.82
C GLN A 39 9.04 6.24 -7.99
N LYS A 40 9.39 6.79 -9.13
CA LYS A 40 9.20 8.21 -9.43
C LYS A 40 7.72 8.56 -9.58
N LYS A 41 6.97 7.73 -10.32
CA LYS A 41 5.56 7.97 -10.60
C LYS A 41 4.73 8.05 -9.32
N TYR A 42 5.00 7.17 -8.36
CA TYR A 42 4.23 7.09 -7.13
C TYR A 42 4.93 7.78 -5.95
N GLU A 43 6.08 8.39 -6.19
CA GLU A 43 6.84 9.12 -5.18
C GLU A 43 7.12 8.26 -3.94
N ILE A 44 7.63 7.04 -4.16
CA ILE A 44 7.91 6.11 -3.06
C ILE A 44 9.24 6.50 -2.42
N LEU A 45 9.19 6.90 -1.15
CA LEU A 45 10.33 7.36 -0.38
C LEU A 45 10.94 6.27 0.46
N ILE A 46 10.13 5.29 0.89
CA ILE A 46 10.58 4.18 1.73
C ILE A 46 9.77 2.94 1.37
N VAL A 47 10.32 1.77 1.63
CA VAL A 47 9.63 0.51 1.37
C VAL A 47 9.61 -0.36 2.62
N PRO A 48 8.57 -1.21 2.77
CA PRO A 48 7.37 -1.23 1.95
C PRO A 48 6.47 -0.02 2.17
N THR A 49 5.68 0.33 1.18
CA THR A 49 4.65 1.36 1.26
C THR A 49 3.38 0.80 0.64
N ILE A 50 2.24 1.09 1.27
CA ILE A 50 0.92 0.77 0.72
C ILE A 50 0.18 2.09 0.52
N VAL A 51 -0.29 2.33 -0.70
CA VAL A 51 -1.03 3.54 -1.06
C VAL A 51 -2.46 3.16 -1.38
N ILE A 52 -3.40 3.88 -0.79
CA ILE A 52 -4.83 3.69 -1.06
C ILE A 52 -5.30 4.79 -1.99
N PHE A 53 -5.97 4.37 -3.07
CA PHE A 53 -6.59 5.28 -4.03
C PHE A 53 -8.09 5.12 -4.01
N ASP A 54 -8.80 6.21 -4.20
CA ASP A 54 -10.24 6.22 -4.39
C ASP A 54 -10.54 6.96 -5.69
N ASP A 55 -11.09 6.24 -6.66
CA ASP A 55 -11.37 6.75 -8.00
C ASP A 55 -10.13 7.42 -8.63
N GLY A 56 -8.98 6.79 -8.42
CA GLY A 56 -7.71 7.23 -9.00
C GLY A 56 -6.97 8.31 -8.22
N GLU A 57 -7.54 8.78 -7.12
CA GLU A 57 -6.91 9.79 -6.27
C GLU A 57 -6.32 9.16 -5.02
N GLU A 58 -5.07 9.48 -4.70
CA GLU A 58 -4.44 9.02 -3.47
C GLU A 58 -5.14 9.64 -2.26
N VAL A 59 -5.63 8.78 -1.34
CA VAL A 59 -6.33 9.23 -0.15
C VAL A 59 -5.60 8.88 1.14
N GLU A 60 -4.73 7.89 1.13
CA GLU A 60 -3.93 7.51 2.29
C GLU A 60 -2.70 6.74 1.88
N ARG A 61 -1.67 6.80 2.72
CA ARG A 61 -0.41 6.12 2.48
C ARG A 61 0.12 5.57 3.80
N PHE A 62 0.41 4.28 3.83
CA PHE A 62 0.98 3.58 4.98
C PHE A 62 2.43 3.24 4.65
N GLN A 63 3.36 3.75 5.43
CA GLN A 63 4.78 3.62 5.14
C GLN A 63 5.49 2.81 6.22
N ALA A 64 6.58 2.16 5.81
CA ALA A 64 7.48 1.50 6.73
C ALA A 64 8.23 2.54 7.59
N ASP A 65 8.80 2.05 8.68
CA ASP A 65 9.75 2.83 9.46
C ASP A 65 11.18 2.68 8.89
N LEU A 66 12.17 3.20 9.59
CA LEU A 66 13.56 3.15 9.13
C LEU A 66 14.17 1.75 9.17
N SER A 67 13.47 0.76 9.73
CA SER A 67 13.88 -0.65 9.66
C SER A 67 13.37 -1.34 8.40
N PHE A 68 12.66 -0.61 7.53
CA PHE A 68 12.07 -1.12 6.30
C PHE A 68 11.03 -2.22 6.57
N GLN A 69 10.29 -2.07 7.65
CA GLN A 69 9.19 -2.96 8.02
C GLN A 69 7.89 -2.17 8.13
N MET A 70 6.83 -2.71 7.54
CA MET A 70 5.51 -2.08 7.61
C MET A 70 5.05 -2.01 9.06
N GLN A 71 4.65 -0.84 9.51
CA GLN A 71 4.18 -0.61 10.86
C GLN A 71 2.67 -0.77 11.00
N ALA A 72 1.93 -0.46 9.93
CA ALA A 72 0.48 -0.66 9.94
C ALA A 72 0.15 -2.15 9.94
N THR A 73 -0.92 -2.49 10.62
CA THR A 73 -1.45 -3.86 10.62
C THR A 73 -2.46 -4.05 9.50
N ARG A 74 -2.77 -5.33 9.21
CA ARG A 74 -3.84 -5.63 8.26
C ARG A 74 -5.17 -5.01 8.70
N GLU A 75 -5.47 -5.09 9.99
CA GLU A 75 -6.72 -4.54 10.53
C GLU A 75 -6.80 -3.03 10.35
N GLU A 76 -5.70 -2.32 10.58
CA GLU A 76 -5.68 -0.87 10.40
C GLU A 76 -5.98 -0.46 8.95
N ILE A 77 -5.37 -1.14 8.01
CA ILE A 77 -5.58 -0.84 6.58
C ILE A 77 -6.97 -1.26 6.16
N GLN A 78 -7.43 -2.44 6.60
CA GLN A 78 -8.78 -2.89 6.26
C GLN A 78 -9.84 -1.95 6.84
N ASP A 79 -9.67 -1.52 8.08
CA ASP A 79 -10.60 -0.58 8.72
C ASP A 79 -10.65 0.75 7.97
N TYR A 80 -9.51 1.24 7.49
CA TYR A 80 -9.48 2.46 6.69
C TYR A 80 -10.28 2.29 5.40
N ILE A 81 -10.09 1.17 4.70
CA ILE A 81 -10.81 0.88 3.46
C ILE A 81 -12.30 0.75 3.72
N ASP A 82 -12.68 0.02 4.77
CA ASP A 82 -14.08 -0.19 5.14
C ASP A 82 -14.77 1.14 5.45
N GLU A 83 -14.12 2.00 6.20
CA GLU A 83 -14.64 3.30 6.55
C GLU A 83 -14.77 4.21 5.32
N LEU A 84 -13.79 4.15 4.42
CA LEU A 84 -13.82 4.89 3.17
C LEU A 84 -15.04 4.48 2.32
N ILE A 85 -15.30 3.18 2.24
CA ILE A 85 -16.46 2.66 1.50
C ILE A 85 -17.77 3.04 2.19
N MET A 86 -17.84 2.91 3.51
CA MET A 86 -19.03 3.29 4.29
C MET A 86 -19.41 4.75 4.08
N ASN A 87 -18.43 5.63 3.99
CA ASN A 87 -18.69 7.06 3.84
C ASN A 87 -19.22 7.43 2.45
N LYS A 88 -19.31 6.47 1.53
CA LYS A 88 -19.89 6.70 0.19
C LYS A 88 -21.42 6.53 0.17
N PHE A 89 -21.99 6.06 1.25
CA PHE A 89 -23.44 5.80 1.32
C PHE A 89 -24.20 6.82 2.13
#